data_c35ebf9af4218c683e894818e890520e
#
_entry.id   c35ebf9af4218c683e894818e890520e
#
_cell.length_a   1.000
_cell.length_b   1.000
_cell.length_c   1.000
_cell.angle_alpha   90.00
_cell.angle_beta   90.00
_cell.angle_gamma   90.00
#
_symmetry.space_group_name_H-M   'P 1'
#
loop_
_entity.id
_entity.type
_entity.pdbx_description
1 polymer ?
#
loop_
_entity_poly.entity_id
_entity_poly.type
_entity_poly.pdbx_seq_one_letter_code
_entity_poly.pdbx_strand_id
1 'polypeptide(L)'
;APAAFKTIKTHLSDYSRRVEDYDRIITGDLGIFGSDMLYELLRGEGIEIADRHEDCGKLMFSPEQNVNCGASGCGCAATVMSSWFLPKIESGEIRRVLFLATGALMSPVSSLQGESIPSIAHAVVIEHID
;
A
#
# COMPACT_ATOMS: atom_id res chain seq x y z
N ALA A 1 6.54 -2.63 5.29
CA ALA A 1 6.69 -1.17 5.27
C ALA A 1 7.99 -0.72 4.59
N PRO A 2 9.20 -1.26 4.88
CA PRO A 2 10.45 -0.80 4.25
C PRO A 2 10.46 -0.88 2.73
N ALA A 3 9.92 -1.95 2.14
CA ALA A 3 9.81 -2.09 0.69
C ALA A 3 8.88 -1.01 0.09
N ALA A 4 7.72 -0.79 0.71
CA ALA A 4 6.78 0.26 0.29
C ALA A 4 7.40 1.66 0.41
N PHE A 5 8.10 1.94 1.51
CA PHE A 5 8.85 3.18 1.70
C PHE A 5 9.83 3.44 0.55
N LYS A 6 10.68 2.44 0.26
CA LYS A 6 11.68 2.56 -0.82
C LYS A 6 11.02 2.82 -2.18
N THR A 7 9.96 2.08 -2.47
CA THR A 7 9.24 2.21 -3.74
C THR A 7 8.56 3.57 -3.89
N ILE A 8 7.87 4.07 -2.86
CA ILE A 8 7.23 5.40 -2.89
C ILE A 8 8.30 6.49 -3.10
N LYS A 9 9.37 6.48 -2.29
CA LYS A 9 10.45 7.46 -2.40
C LYS A 9 11.07 7.48 -3.80
N THR A 10 11.41 6.29 -4.32
CA THR A 10 11.99 6.15 -5.66
C THR A 10 11.02 6.62 -6.73
N HIS A 11 9.75 6.22 -6.66
CA HIS A 11 8.73 6.62 -7.61
C HIS A 11 8.54 8.14 -7.67
N LEU A 12 8.39 8.81 -6.53
CA LEU A 12 8.23 10.26 -6.50
C LEU A 12 9.44 10.98 -7.09
N SER A 13 10.66 10.49 -6.80
CA SER A 13 11.90 11.04 -7.35
C SER A 13 12.01 10.82 -8.85
N ASP A 14 11.85 9.59 -9.32
CA ASP A 14 12.11 9.21 -10.72
C ASP A 14 11.12 9.87 -11.69
N TYR A 15 9.89 10.07 -11.26
CA TYR A 15 8.84 10.72 -12.06
C TYR A 15 8.69 12.22 -11.77
N SER A 16 9.51 12.78 -10.89
CA SER A 16 9.42 14.19 -10.45
C SER A 16 8.01 14.55 -10.00
N ARG A 17 7.36 13.64 -9.26
CA ARG A 17 6.01 13.80 -8.71
C ARG A 17 6.04 14.07 -7.22
N ARG A 18 4.97 14.68 -6.73
CA ARG A 18 4.72 14.93 -5.32
C ARG A 18 3.54 14.09 -4.84
N VAL A 19 3.39 13.98 -3.53
CA VAL A 19 2.26 13.27 -2.90
C VAL A 19 0.92 13.83 -3.36
N GLU A 20 0.85 15.17 -3.52
CA GLU A 20 -0.35 15.91 -3.94
C GLU A 20 -0.80 15.59 -5.36
N ASP A 21 0.07 15.00 -6.17
CA ASP A 21 -0.28 14.57 -7.53
C ASP A 21 -1.18 13.32 -7.56
N TYR A 22 -1.41 12.71 -6.40
CA TYR A 22 -2.24 11.53 -6.21
C TYR A 22 -3.43 11.82 -5.31
N ASP A 23 -4.62 11.35 -5.69
CA ASP A 23 -5.80 11.39 -4.82
C ASP A 23 -5.66 10.38 -3.68
N ARG A 24 -5.08 9.21 -3.98
CA ARG A 24 -4.81 8.16 -3.00
C ARG A 24 -3.48 7.47 -3.28
N ILE A 25 -2.83 7.07 -2.21
CA ILE A 25 -1.71 6.12 -2.21
C ILE A 25 -2.20 4.87 -1.49
N ILE A 26 -2.21 3.74 -2.18
CA ILE A 26 -2.87 2.52 -1.71
C ILE A 26 -1.83 1.43 -1.53
N THR A 27 -1.81 0.80 -0.36
CA THR A 27 -0.97 -0.38 -0.09
C THR A 27 -1.81 -1.65 0.03
N GLY A 28 -1.19 -2.80 -0.25
CA GLY A 28 -1.90 -4.08 -0.34
C GLY A 28 -2.40 -4.62 1.00
N ASP A 29 -1.50 -4.83 1.95
CA ASP A 29 -1.84 -5.47 3.22
C ASP A 29 -0.81 -5.19 4.33
N LEU A 30 -0.39 -3.95 4.48
CA LEU A 30 0.50 -3.54 5.56
C LEU A 30 -0.17 -3.63 6.94
N GLY A 31 -1.49 -3.44 6.97
CA GLY A 31 -2.26 -3.36 8.19
C GLY A 31 -1.99 -2.09 8.99
N ILE A 32 -2.48 -2.03 10.22
CA ILE A 32 -2.35 -0.86 11.08
C ILE A 32 -0.88 -0.58 11.38
N PHE A 33 -0.18 -1.53 11.98
CA PHE A 33 1.23 -1.34 12.39
C PHE A 33 2.17 -1.10 11.20
N GLY A 34 1.96 -1.81 10.08
CA GLY A 34 2.77 -1.60 8.88
C GLY A 34 2.54 -0.22 8.26
N SER A 35 1.32 0.30 8.31
CA SER A 35 0.99 1.66 7.86
C SER A 35 1.68 2.72 8.74
N ASP A 36 1.60 2.57 10.06
CA ASP A 36 2.25 3.50 11.00
C ASP A 36 3.77 3.53 10.79
N MET A 37 4.39 2.36 10.64
CA MET A 37 5.81 2.26 10.33
C MET A 37 6.15 2.94 8.99
N LEU A 38 5.30 2.78 7.97
CA LEU A 38 5.49 3.44 6.68
C LEU A 38 5.47 4.97 6.83
N TYR A 39 4.54 5.50 7.61
CA TYR A 39 4.47 6.95 7.88
C TYR A 39 5.74 7.47 8.55
N GLU A 40 6.22 6.78 9.57
CA GLU A 40 7.46 7.19 10.27
C GLU A 40 8.68 7.20 9.33
N LEU A 41 8.82 6.17 8.50
CA LEU A 41 9.92 6.10 7.53
C LEU A 41 9.86 7.24 6.51
N LEU A 42 8.67 7.56 5.99
CA LEU A 42 8.49 8.63 5.00
C LEU A 42 8.66 10.02 5.62
N ARG A 43 8.17 10.24 6.85
CA ARG A 43 8.38 11.49 7.60
C ARG A 43 9.85 11.80 7.82
N GLY A 44 10.67 10.78 8.06
CA GLY A 44 12.13 10.92 8.16
C GLY A 44 12.77 11.52 6.91
N GLU A 45 12.11 11.42 5.76
CA GLU A 45 12.53 12.01 4.47
C GLU A 45 11.72 13.26 4.10
N GLY A 46 10.89 13.78 5.01
CA GLY A 46 10.03 14.94 4.74
C GLY A 46 8.82 14.65 3.85
N ILE A 47 8.43 13.39 3.72
CA ILE A 47 7.29 12.96 2.89
C ILE A 47 6.12 12.60 3.82
N GLU A 48 4.98 13.27 3.67
CA GLU A 48 3.78 13.01 4.45
C GLU A 48 2.68 12.44 3.53
N ILE A 49 2.17 11.25 3.87
CA ILE A 49 1.14 10.58 3.08
C ILE A 49 -0.12 10.21 3.88
N ALA A 50 -0.12 10.42 5.20
CA ALA A 50 -1.15 9.85 6.09
C ALA A 50 -2.59 10.26 5.72
N ASP A 51 -2.78 11.47 5.19
CA ASP A 51 -4.07 12.01 4.77
C ASP A 51 -4.57 11.43 3.42
N ARG A 52 -3.71 10.77 2.65
CA ARG A 52 -4.00 10.18 1.33
C ARG A 52 -3.78 8.69 1.26
N HIS A 53 -3.20 8.11 2.31
CA HIS A 53 -2.87 6.70 2.34
C HIS A 53 -4.07 5.86 2.80
N GLU A 54 -4.33 4.80 2.07
CA GLU A 54 -5.26 3.74 2.44
C GLU A 54 -4.59 2.37 2.26
N ASP A 55 -4.90 1.45 3.15
CA ASP A 55 -4.38 0.09 3.10
C ASP A 55 -5.50 -0.91 2.92
N CYS A 56 -5.42 -1.77 1.90
CA CYS A 56 -6.47 -2.74 1.61
C CYS A 56 -6.70 -3.70 2.78
N GLY A 57 -5.65 -4.05 3.52
CA GLY A 57 -5.78 -4.88 4.72
C GLY A 57 -6.59 -4.23 5.83
N LYS A 58 -6.48 -2.91 5.98
CA LYS A 58 -7.28 -2.13 6.95
C LYS A 58 -8.73 -1.98 6.51
N LEU A 59 -8.98 -1.87 5.19
CA LEU A 59 -10.31 -1.67 4.63
C LEU A 59 -11.15 -2.94 4.52
N MET A 60 -10.52 -4.12 4.59
CA MET A 60 -11.20 -5.40 4.41
C MET A 60 -12.26 -5.67 5.49
N PHE A 61 -12.04 -5.20 6.70
CA PHE A 61 -12.91 -5.45 7.85
C PHE A 61 -13.36 -4.16 8.51
N SER A 62 -14.55 -4.18 9.10
CA SER A 62 -15.03 -3.07 9.92
C SER A 62 -14.39 -3.10 11.31
N PRO A 63 -14.27 -1.93 12.00
CA PRO A 63 -13.71 -1.86 13.35
C PRO A 63 -14.39 -2.79 14.37
N GLU A 64 -15.71 -3.04 14.21
CA GLU A 64 -16.50 -3.88 15.10
C GLU A 64 -16.11 -5.35 15.04
N GLN A 65 -15.47 -5.79 13.95
CA GLN A 65 -15.03 -7.18 13.79
C GLN A 65 -13.78 -7.52 14.60
N ASN A 66 -13.11 -6.52 15.15
CA ASN A 66 -11.98 -6.64 16.09
C ASN A 66 -10.85 -7.57 15.58
N VAL A 67 -10.42 -7.35 14.33
CA VAL A 67 -9.41 -8.17 13.65
C VAL A 67 -7.96 -7.67 13.82
N ASN A 68 -7.65 -7.02 14.94
CA ASN A 68 -6.31 -6.52 15.27
C ASN A 68 -5.71 -5.62 14.17
N CYS A 69 -4.74 -6.15 13.40
CA CYS A 69 -4.00 -5.37 12.39
C CYS A 69 -4.71 -5.22 11.05
N GLY A 70 -5.77 -6.00 10.80
CA GLY A 70 -6.47 -6.06 9.52
C GLY A 70 -6.25 -7.37 8.78
N ALA A 71 -6.66 -7.42 7.52
CA ALA A 71 -6.49 -8.57 6.64
C ALA A 71 -5.08 -8.65 6.05
N SER A 72 -4.69 -9.85 5.67
CA SER A 72 -3.45 -10.13 4.93
C SER A 72 -3.66 -11.30 3.99
N GLY A 73 -2.78 -11.45 3.02
CA GLY A 73 -2.79 -12.57 2.09
C GLY A 73 -2.94 -12.15 0.63
N CYS A 74 -2.72 -13.10 -0.26
CA CYS A 74 -2.61 -12.86 -1.71
C CYS A 74 -3.88 -12.30 -2.37
N GLY A 75 -5.05 -12.53 -1.79
CA GLY A 75 -6.33 -12.03 -2.32
C GLY A 75 -6.78 -10.69 -1.76
N CYS A 76 -6.17 -10.19 -0.69
CA CYS A 76 -6.62 -9.00 0.03
C CYS A 76 -6.63 -7.75 -0.87
N ALA A 77 -5.49 -7.42 -1.46
CA ALA A 77 -5.36 -6.25 -2.34
C ALA A 77 -6.27 -6.36 -3.57
N ALA A 78 -6.31 -7.52 -4.22
CA ALA A 78 -7.15 -7.74 -5.41
C ALA A 78 -8.64 -7.54 -5.09
N THR A 79 -9.11 -8.05 -3.97
CA THR A 79 -10.50 -7.92 -3.52
C THR A 79 -10.87 -6.46 -3.30
N VAL A 80 -10.08 -5.72 -2.53
CA VAL A 80 -10.39 -4.31 -2.20
C VAL A 80 -10.21 -3.42 -3.41
N MET A 81 -9.16 -3.62 -4.23
CA MET A 81 -8.98 -2.87 -5.47
C MET A 81 -10.17 -3.06 -6.40
N SER A 82 -10.61 -4.30 -6.65
CA SER A 82 -11.71 -4.59 -7.57
C SER A 82 -13.07 -4.09 -7.09
N SER A 83 -13.34 -4.21 -5.79
CA SER A 83 -14.67 -3.91 -5.23
C SER A 83 -14.83 -2.46 -4.78
N TRP A 84 -13.74 -1.78 -4.41
CA TRP A 84 -13.79 -0.45 -3.79
C TRP A 84 -13.14 0.63 -4.64
N PHE A 85 -11.86 0.45 -5.03
CA PHE A 85 -11.12 1.51 -5.69
C PHE A 85 -11.38 1.60 -7.20
N LEU A 86 -11.35 0.49 -7.93
CA LEU A 86 -11.54 0.53 -9.39
C LEU A 86 -12.89 1.11 -9.81
N PRO A 87 -14.03 0.81 -9.15
CA PRO A 87 -15.30 1.49 -9.46
C PRO A 87 -15.25 3.01 -9.24
N LYS A 88 -14.54 3.48 -8.22
CA LYS A 88 -14.37 4.92 -7.94
C LYS A 88 -13.46 5.60 -8.96
N ILE A 89 -12.45 4.90 -9.46
CA ILE A 89 -11.58 5.40 -10.53
C ILE A 89 -12.36 5.42 -11.85
N GLU A 90 -13.12 4.37 -12.14
CA GLU A 90 -13.95 4.29 -13.36
C GLU A 90 -14.99 5.42 -13.41
N SER A 91 -15.62 5.73 -12.31
CA SER A 91 -16.60 6.82 -12.22
C SER A 91 -15.98 8.24 -12.22
N GLY A 92 -14.67 8.36 -12.05
CA GLY A 92 -13.97 9.64 -11.92
C GLY A 92 -14.06 10.28 -10.53
N GLU A 93 -14.63 9.58 -9.54
CA GLU A 93 -14.62 10.01 -8.13
C GLU A 93 -13.20 10.12 -7.59
N ILE A 94 -12.35 9.17 -7.97
CA ILE A 94 -10.89 9.17 -7.74
C ILE A 94 -10.22 9.19 -9.11
N ARG A 95 -9.34 10.14 -9.35
CA ARG A 95 -8.76 10.33 -10.70
C ARG A 95 -7.37 9.73 -10.87
N ARG A 96 -6.54 9.74 -9.83
CA ARG A 96 -5.18 9.18 -9.89
C ARG A 96 -4.80 8.54 -8.58
N VAL A 97 -4.39 7.28 -8.65
CA VAL A 97 -3.88 6.54 -7.50
C VAL A 97 -2.50 5.97 -7.77
N LEU A 98 -1.69 5.91 -6.72
CA LEU A 98 -0.47 5.11 -6.69
C LEU A 98 -0.78 3.84 -5.88
N PHE A 99 -0.84 2.71 -6.56
CA PHE A 99 -1.11 1.41 -5.92
C PHE A 99 0.19 0.62 -5.76
N LEU A 100 0.46 0.17 -4.53
CA LEU A 100 1.61 -0.66 -4.18
C LEU A 100 1.14 -2.05 -3.77
N ALA A 101 1.41 -3.04 -4.61
CA ALA A 101 1.19 -4.44 -4.26
C ALA A 101 2.28 -4.87 -3.27
N THR A 102 1.93 -4.92 -1.99
CA THR A 102 2.84 -5.36 -0.92
C THR A 102 2.87 -6.88 -0.82
N GLY A 103 4.04 -7.44 -0.53
CA GLY A 103 4.20 -8.87 -0.38
C GLY A 103 5.44 -9.23 0.44
N ALA A 104 5.38 -10.39 1.08
CA ALA A 104 6.50 -11.00 1.79
C ALA A 104 6.55 -12.49 1.45
N LEU A 105 7.73 -12.98 1.10
CA LEU A 105 7.92 -14.39 0.80
C LEU A 105 8.17 -15.18 2.09
N MET A 106 7.14 -15.87 2.57
CA MET A 106 7.20 -16.74 3.72
C MET A 106 7.66 -18.14 3.29
N SER A 107 8.98 -18.36 3.25
CA SER A 107 9.58 -19.66 2.90
C SER A 107 10.01 -20.40 4.17
N PRO A 108 9.49 -21.61 4.44
CA PRO A 108 9.96 -22.42 5.54
C PRO A 108 11.46 -22.73 5.48
N VAL A 109 11.98 -22.93 4.27
CA VAL A 109 13.40 -23.23 4.03
C VAL A 109 14.27 -22.06 4.46
N SER A 110 13.98 -20.85 3.97
CA SER A 110 14.75 -19.64 4.31
C SER A 110 14.66 -19.34 5.81
N SER A 111 13.49 -19.49 6.41
CA SER A 111 13.27 -19.26 7.84
C SER A 111 14.09 -20.24 8.71
N LEU A 112 14.11 -21.53 8.33
CA LEU A 112 14.90 -22.55 9.04
C LEU A 112 16.41 -22.34 8.89
N GLN A 113 16.84 -21.65 7.84
CA GLN A 113 18.25 -21.30 7.62
C GLN A 113 18.66 -19.97 8.27
N GLY A 114 17.76 -19.32 8.99
CA GLY A 114 18.01 -18.02 9.62
C GLY A 114 18.10 -16.84 8.66
N GLU A 115 17.61 -17.00 7.44
CA GLU A 115 17.53 -15.96 6.43
C GLU A 115 16.42 -14.96 6.74
N SER A 116 16.61 -13.71 6.32
CA SER A 116 15.56 -12.69 6.42
C SER A 116 14.41 -12.97 5.44
N ILE A 117 13.20 -12.54 5.80
CA ILE A 117 12.03 -12.66 4.93
C ILE A 117 12.11 -11.57 3.84
N PRO A 118 12.28 -11.94 2.56
CA PRO A 118 12.27 -10.96 1.49
C PRO A 118 10.89 -10.29 1.36
N SER A 119 10.89 -8.98 1.22
CA SER A 119 9.67 -8.21 1.00
C SER A 119 9.78 -7.37 -0.26
N ILE A 120 8.66 -7.14 -0.91
CA ILE A 120 8.57 -6.38 -2.16
C ILE A 120 7.30 -5.52 -2.15
N ALA A 121 7.36 -4.39 -2.83
CA ALA A 121 6.20 -3.54 -3.08
C ALA A 121 6.31 -2.94 -4.49
N HIS A 122 5.74 -3.61 -5.47
CA HIS A 122 5.65 -3.07 -6.82
C HIS A 122 4.58 -1.99 -6.89
N ALA A 123 4.88 -0.90 -7.59
CA ALA A 123 3.94 0.20 -7.76
C ALA A 123 3.45 0.34 -9.19
N VAL A 124 2.17 0.68 -9.31
CA VAL A 124 1.55 1.11 -10.57
C VAL A 124 0.75 2.38 -10.33
N VAL A 125 0.69 3.24 -11.32
CA VAL A 125 -0.23 4.39 -11.33
C VAL A 125 -1.46 4.00 -12.13
N ILE A 126 -2.64 4.23 -11.55
CA ILE A 126 -3.93 3.99 -12.19
C ILE A 126 -4.65 5.32 -12.27
N GLU A 127 -5.12 5.67 -13.45
CA GLU A 127 -5.75 6.96 -13.72
C GLU A 127 -7.12 6.78 -14.38
N HIS A 128 -8.04 7.68 -14.01
CA HIS A 128 -9.29 7.84 -14.75
C HIS A 128 -8.98 8.48 -16.11
N ILE A 129 -9.59 7.96 -17.15
CA ILE A 129 -9.52 8.50 -18.52
C ILE A 129 -10.91 9.02 -18.89
N ASP A 130 -10.97 10.30 -19.22
CA ASP A 130 -12.20 10.94 -19.68
C ASP A 130 -12.67 10.42 -21.05
#